data_3ecd0b57a336d80e4797dffe51ae2f7f
#
_entry.id   3ecd0b57a336d80e4797dffe51ae2f7f
#
_cell.length_a   1.000
_cell.length_b   1.000
_cell.length_c   1.000
_cell.angle_alpha   90.00
_cell.angle_beta   90.00
_cell.angle_gamma   90.00
#
_symmetry.space_group_name_H-M   'P 1'
#
loop_
_entity.id
_entity.type
_entity.pdbx_description
1 polymer ?
#
loop_
_entity_poly.entity_id
_entity_poly.type
_entity_poly.pdbx_seq_one_letter_code
_entity_poly.pdbx_strand_id
1 'polypeptide(L)'
;NILILVASVMFGVAAFKLVVKLPLFALREVVVVSPLGHVTSAQLRYVVDSSMRGNFFTVDLDSARKSFENLPWVRSAQLRRLWPGAIEVTLEEQVAVAYWRNVESGDTRLVNSFGELFDAAANDSMPVFSGPPEAGPVLLAQMRRFNTLLEPIHRKIVTLTLSGRHAWELKLDDGMVIELGKDLSRDREGRKVDATPEERLQRFVALWPEASQKIGRPVAVADMRYQSGFAIRMADSAQRKGKQ
;
A
#
# COMPACT_ATOMS: atom_id res chain seq x y z
N ASN A 1 -33.02 52.38 16.16
CA ASN A 1 -32.94 51.04 16.84
C ASN A 1 -32.09 50.00 16.08
N ILE A 2 -32.07 49.97 14.73
CA ILE A 2 -31.24 49.04 13.95
C ILE A 2 -29.75 49.32 14.13
N LEU A 3 -29.34 50.59 14.13
CA LEU A 3 -27.93 50.99 14.35
C LEU A 3 -27.41 50.54 15.71
N ILE A 4 -28.22 50.63 16.77
CA ILE A 4 -27.84 50.19 18.13
C ILE A 4 -27.69 48.66 18.13
N LEU A 5 -28.59 47.92 17.48
CA LEU A 5 -28.51 46.48 17.37
C LEU A 5 -27.23 46.05 16.62
N VAL A 6 -26.93 46.69 15.49
CA VAL A 6 -25.70 46.38 14.70
C VAL A 6 -24.44 46.72 15.53
N ALA A 7 -24.42 47.88 16.22
CA ALA A 7 -23.29 48.26 17.08
C ALA A 7 -23.09 47.25 18.22
N SER A 8 -24.19 46.80 18.87
CA SER A 8 -24.14 45.81 19.95
C SER A 8 -23.61 44.46 19.46
N VAL A 9 -24.04 44.00 18.27
CA VAL A 9 -23.52 42.76 17.65
C VAL A 9 -22.05 42.88 17.32
N MET A 10 -21.64 44.01 16.71
CA MET A 10 -20.22 44.27 16.41
C MET A 10 -19.35 44.30 17.65
N PHE A 11 -19.83 44.94 18.71
CA PHE A 11 -19.13 45.01 20.02
C PHE A 11 -19.03 43.60 20.63
N GLY A 12 -20.09 42.81 20.61
CA GLY A 12 -20.12 41.42 21.09
C GLY A 12 -19.09 40.55 20.35
N VAL A 13 -19.05 40.65 19.01
CA VAL A 13 -18.07 39.94 18.18
C VAL A 13 -16.64 40.37 18.47
N ALA A 14 -16.41 41.69 18.65
CA ALA A 14 -15.09 42.23 18.97
C ALA A 14 -14.62 41.78 20.38
N ALA A 15 -15.50 41.83 21.37
CA ALA A 15 -15.23 41.33 22.70
C ALA A 15 -14.96 39.84 22.73
N PHE A 16 -15.75 39.06 22.02
CA PHE A 16 -15.52 37.58 21.86
C PHE A 16 -14.16 37.28 21.23
N LYS A 17 -13.79 37.97 20.14
CA LYS A 17 -12.47 37.84 19.51
C LYS A 17 -11.32 38.21 20.44
N LEU A 18 -11.53 39.20 21.30
CA LEU A 18 -10.53 39.62 22.28
C LEU A 18 -10.35 38.54 23.36
N VAL A 19 -11.47 38.04 23.91
CA VAL A 19 -11.47 36.98 24.93
C VAL A 19 -10.80 35.70 24.42
N VAL A 20 -11.12 35.27 23.19
CA VAL A 20 -10.52 34.08 22.57
C VAL A 20 -9.00 34.22 22.40
N LYS A 21 -8.47 35.44 22.24
CA LYS A 21 -7.03 35.72 22.12
C LYS A 21 -6.27 35.81 23.46
N LEU A 22 -6.96 35.71 24.59
CA LEU A 22 -6.29 35.76 25.89
C LEU A 22 -5.29 34.59 26.06
N PRO A 23 -4.16 34.81 26.75
CA PRO A 23 -3.13 33.77 26.99
C PRO A 23 -3.63 32.61 27.83
N LEU A 24 -4.79 32.71 28.45
CA LEU A 24 -5.50 31.64 29.14
C LEU A 24 -5.82 30.44 28.20
N PHE A 25 -5.99 30.72 26.91
CA PHE A 25 -6.31 29.70 25.88
C PHE A 25 -5.11 29.36 25.01
N ALA A 26 -3.90 29.63 25.47
CA ALA A 26 -2.70 29.20 24.78
C ALA A 26 -2.69 27.67 24.63
N LEU A 27 -2.25 27.16 23.46
CA LEU A 27 -1.97 25.77 23.27
C LEU A 27 -0.75 25.42 24.14
N ARG A 28 -0.93 24.49 25.08
CA ARG A 28 0.10 24.10 26.07
C ARG A 28 0.81 22.82 25.71
N GLU A 29 0.08 21.89 25.11
CA GLU A 29 0.58 20.54 24.89
C GLU A 29 -0.04 19.92 23.63
N VAL A 30 0.76 19.10 22.94
CA VAL A 30 0.32 18.23 21.87
C VAL A 30 0.71 16.79 22.27
N VAL A 31 -0.30 15.96 22.50
CA VAL A 31 -0.14 14.59 22.98
C VAL A 31 -0.33 13.63 21.81
N VAL A 32 0.72 12.92 21.44
CA VAL A 32 0.63 11.82 20.44
C VAL A 32 0.41 10.51 21.19
N VAL A 33 -0.73 9.86 20.95
CA VAL A 33 -1.16 8.66 21.70
C VAL A 33 -0.91 7.35 20.97
N SER A 34 -0.47 7.40 19.72
CA SER A 34 -0.24 6.19 18.88
C SER A 34 1.15 5.60 19.12
N PRO A 35 1.28 4.26 19.14
CA PRO A 35 2.60 3.62 19.03
C PRO A 35 3.16 3.90 17.64
N LEU A 36 4.39 4.41 17.56
CA LEU A 36 5.06 4.77 16.32
C LEU A 36 6.32 3.93 16.13
N GLY A 37 6.51 3.37 14.94
CA GLY A 37 7.67 2.57 14.57
C GLY A 37 8.60 3.30 13.59
N HIS A 38 8.04 4.02 12.63
CA HIS A 38 8.77 4.66 11.54
C HIS A 38 8.80 6.18 11.66
N VAL A 39 7.79 6.79 12.28
CA VAL A 39 7.71 8.24 12.47
C VAL A 39 8.56 8.64 13.66
N THR A 40 9.55 9.49 13.43
CA THR A 40 10.48 9.95 14.47
C THR A 40 9.91 11.13 15.27
N SER A 41 10.34 11.28 16.53
CA SER A 41 9.99 12.43 17.37
C SER A 41 10.42 13.77 16.76
N ALA A 42 11.49 13.78 15.96
CA ALA A 42 11.95 14.98 15.27
C ALA A 42 10.98 15.40 14.16
N GLN A 43 10.46 14.45 13.38
CA GLN A 43 9.42 14.71 12.37
C GLN A 43 8.14 15.24 13.00
N LEU A 44 7.70 14.64 14.11
CA LEU A 44 6.52 15.09 14.83
C LEU A 44 6.68 16.53 15.33
N ARG A 45 7.80 16.86 15.97
CA ARG A 45 8.09 18.22 16.42
C ARG A 45 8.07 19.20 15.27
N TYR A 46 8.71 18.88 14.17
CA TYR A 46 8.72 19.74 12.98
C TYR A 46 7.28 20.04 12.48
N VAL A 47 6.42 19.02 12.41
CA VAL A 47 5.03 19.20 12.00
C VAL A 47 4.27 20.05 13.02
N VAL A 48 4.40 19.79 14.32
CA VAL A 48 3.76 20.57 15.39
C VAL A 48 4.18 22.04 15.30
N ASP A 49 5.47 22.33 15.23
CA ASP A 49 6.00 23.69 15.22
C ASP A 49 5.59 24.46 13.95
N SER A 50 5.45 23.77 12.83
CA SER A 50 5.10 24.38 11.54
C SER A 50 3.60 24.59 11.34
N SER A 51 2.77 23.64 11.78
CA SER A 51 1.33 23.60 11.46
C SER A 51 0.41 24.03 12.61
N MET A 52 0.85 23.90 13.87
CA MET A 52 0.00 24.23 15.03
C MET A 52 0.21 25.67 15.53
N ARG A 53 -0.14 26.63 14.67
CA ARG A 53 -0.04 28.06 15.00
C ARG A 53 -1.38 28.60 15.51
N GLY A 54 -1.34 29.41 16.57
CA GLY A 54 -2.53 29.99 17.15
C GLY A 54 -2.74 29.57 18.61
N ASN A 55 -3.98 29.51 19.02
CA ASN A 55 -4.36 29.08 20.36
C ASN A 55 -5.35 27.90 20.29
N PHE A 56 -5.78 27.38 21.44
CA PHE A 56 -6.68 26.23 21.54
C PHE A 56 -7.94 26.35 20.65
N PHE A 57 -8.49 27.54 20.42
CA PHE A 57 -9.69 27.76 19.62
C PHE A 57 -9.38 28.08 18.17
N THR A 58 -8.27 28.73 17.88
CA THR A 58 -7.96 29.33 16.57
C THR A 58 -7.02 28.46 15.75
N VAL A 59 -6.39 27.44 16.35
CA VAL A 59 -5.56 26.46 15.60
C VAL A 59 -6.39 25.74 14.56
N ASP A 60 -5.89 25.69 13.33
CA ASP A 60 -6.51 24.99 12.23
C ASP A 60 -6.14 23.49 12.27
N LEU A 61 -7.06 22.68 12.80
CA LEU A 61 -6.84 21.24 12.93
C LEU A 61 -6.84 20.51 11.58
N ASP A 62 -7.57 21.02 10.57
CA ASP A 62 -7.59 20.40 9.25
C ASP A 62 -6.28 20.59 8.51
N SER A 63 -5.70 21.79 8.59
CA SER A 63 -4.37 22.08 8.06
C SER A 63 -3.29 21.26 8.78
N ALA A 64 -3.36 21.19 10.12
CA ALA A 64 -2.45 20.38 10.92
C ALA A 64 -2.56 18.90 10.57
N ARG A 65 -3.79 18.34 10.44
CA ARG A 65 -4.03 16.97 10.03
C ARG A 65 -3.33 16.64 8.71
N LYS A 66 -3.53 17.47 7.69
CA LYS A 66 -2.87 17.31 6.38
C LYS A 66 -1.34 17.34 6.50
N SER A 67 -0.81 18.17 7.41
CA SER A 67 0.64 18.24 7.63
C SER A 67 1.21 16.95 8.24
N PHE A 68 0.46 16.28 9.14
CA PHE A 68 0.83 14.95 9.62
C PHE A 68 0.69 13.88 8.54
N GLU A 69 -0.38 13.91 7.74
CA GLU A 69 -0.62 12.97 6.64
C GLU A 69 0.39 13.11 5.49
N ASN A 70 1.11 14.22 5.40
CA ASN A 70 2.23 14.41 4.47
C ASN A 70 3.54 13.71 4.92
N LEU A 71 3.59 13.17 6.14
CA LEU A 71 4.74 12.36 6.56
C LEU A 71 4.71 11.00 5.83
N PRO A 72 5.84 10.54 5.27
CA PRO A 72 5.89 9.35 4.41
C PRO A 72 5.24 8.10 4.99
N TRP A 73 5.42 7.89 6.30
CA TRP A 73 4.92 6.70 6.98
C TRP A 73 3.55 6.90 7.66
N VAL A 74 2.92 8.06 7.53
CA VAL A 74 1.59 8.30 8.10
C VAL A 74 0.53 8.03 7.04
N ARG A 75 -0.39 7.10 7.34
CA ARG A 75 -1.54 6.78 6.51
C ARG A 75 -2.70 7.73 6.78
N SER A 76 -2.99 7.95 8.05
CA SER A 76 -4.06 8.85 8.47
C SER A 76 -3.74 9.52 9.80
N ALA A 77 -4.28 10.72 10.01
CA ALA A 77 -4.13 11.46 11.25
C ALA A 77 -5.50 11.92 11.74
N GLN A 78 -5.75 11.78 13.03
CA GLN A 78 -6.93 12.29 13.72
C GLN A 78 -6.48 13.24 14.82
N LEU A 79 -7.03 14.45 14.81
CA LEU A 79 -6.73 15.49 15.80
C LEU A 79 -7.99 15.89 16.55
N ARG A 80 -7.90 15.90 17.87
CA ARG A 80 -9.00 16.39 18.70
C ARG A 80 -8.53 17.35 19.78
N ARG A 81 -9.36 18.33 20.09
CA ARG A 81 -9.09 19.25 21.20
C ARG A 81 -9.37 18.58 22.54
N LEU A 82 -8.40 18.62 23.44
CA LEU A 82 -8.56 18.24 24.84
C LEU A 82 -8.52 19.49 25.72
N TRP A 83 -9.67 19.76 26.38
CA TRP A 83 -9.75 20.88 27.32
C TRP A 83 -8.81 20.65 28.53
N PRO A 84 -8.11 21.69 29.07
CA PRO A 84 -8.25 23.12 28.75
C PRO A 84 -7.21 23.73 27.78
N GLY A 85 -6.35 22.99 27.11
CA GLY A 85 -5.32 23.59 26.25
C GLY A 85 -4.41 22.57 25.59
N ALA A 86 -4.86 21.30 25.42
CA ALA A 86 -4.13 20.27 24.72
C ALA A 86 -4.79 19.89 23.39
N ILE A 87 -4.00 19.36 22.48
CA ILE A 87 -4.47 18.67 21.27
C ILE A 87 -3.94 17.25 21.32
N GLU A 88 -4.85 16.30 21.22
CA GLU A 88 -4.51 14.89 21.04
C GLU A 88 -4.38 14.58 19.55
N VAL A 89 -3.32 13.88 19.20
CA VAL A 89 -3.02 13.43 17.85
C VAL A 89 -2.94 11.91 17.87
N THR A 90 -3.80 11.28 17.10
CA THR A 90 -3.77 9.83 16.85
C THR A 90 -3.31 9.63 15.41
N LEU A 91 -2.21 8.89 15.22
CA LEU A 91 -1.64 8.59 13.91
C LEU A 91 -1.81 7.10 13.60
N GLU A 92 -2.15 6.80 12.37
CA GLU A 92 -2.10 5.45 11.82
C GLU A 92 -0.90 5.39 10.87
N GLU A 93 0.08 4.52 11.16
CA GLU A 93 1.22 4.32 10.29
C GLU A 93 0.90 3.39 9.12
N GLN A 94 1.60 3.60 8.00
CA GLN A 94 1.62 2.69 6.86
C GLN A 94 2.27 1.37 7.27
N VAL A 95 1.70 0.24 6.86
CA VAL A 95 2.30 -1.09 6.98
C VAL A 95 2.67 -1.55 5.58
N ALA A 96 3.94 -1.45 5.22
CA ALA A 96 4.43 -1.92 3.93
C ALA A 96 4.35 -3.44 3.83
N VAL A 97 3.83 -3.95 2.69
CA VAL A 97 3.68 -5.38 2.42
C VAL A 97 4.33 -5.82 1.11
N ALA A 98 4.62 -4.88 0.21
CA ALA A 98 5.27 -5.13 -1.06
C ALA A 98 5.95 -3.86 -1.59
N TYR A 99 6.89 -4.03 -2.50
CA TYR A 99 7.34 -2.97 -3.39
C TYR A 99 6.43 -2.90 -4.60
N TRP A 100 6.17 -1.69 -5.06
CA TRP A 100 5.58 -1.44 -6.37
C TRP A 100 6.66 -1.03 -7.34
N ARG A 101 6.74 -1.66 -8.50
CA ARG A 101 7.67 -1.25 -9.57
C ARG A 101 6.90 -0.87 -10.82
N ASN A 102 7.09 0.36 -11.27
CA ASN A 102 6.64 0.77 -12.59
C ASN A 102 7.59 0.20 -13.65
N VAL A 103 7.05 -0.59 -14.60
CA VAL A 103 7.85 -1.23 -15.67
C VAL A 103 8.42 -0.20 -16.64
N GLU A 104 7.70 0.91 -16.86
CA GLU A 104 8.07 1.91 -17.88
C GLU A 104 9.10 2.91 -17.34
N SER A 105 8.86 3.47 -16.15
CA SER A 105 9.75 4.48 -15.54
C SER A 105 10.86 3.86 -14.68
N GLY A 106 10.68 2.63 -14.19
CA GLY A 106 11.58 2.01 -13.24
C GLY A 106 11.40 2.49 -11.79
N ASP A 107 10.47 3.42 -11.55
CA ASP A 107 10.20 3.96 -10.23
C ASP A 107 9.71 2.87 -9.28
N THR A 108 10.17 2.96 -8.04
CA THR A 108 9.79 2.03 -6.98
C THR A 108 9.11 2.80 -5.86
N ARG A 109 7.91 2.34 -5.48
CA ARG A 109 7.12 2.83 -4.34
C ARG A 109 6.82 1.68 -3.39
N LEU A 110 6.16 1.94 -2.30
CA LEU A 110 5.68 0.90 -1.38
C LEU A 110 4.17 0.69 -1.55
N VAL A 111 3.74 -0.53 -1.23
CA VAL A 111 2.32 -0.92 -1.15
C VAL A 111 2.01 -1.21 0.30
N ASN A 112 0.96 -0.60 0.84
CA ASN A 112 0.52 -0.86 2.19
C ASN A 112 -0.42 -2.08 2.30
N SER A 113 -0.82 -2.42 3.53
CA SER A 113 -1.72 -3.54 3.84
C SER A 113 -3.13 -3.42 3.24
N PHE A 114 -3.49 -2.25 2.68
CA PHE A 114 -4.74 -1.98 1.98
C PHE A 114 -4.57 -2.02 0.45
N GLY A 115 -3.33 -2.13 -0.04
CA GLY A 115 -3.01 -2.09 -1.47
C GLY A 115 -2.82 -0.67 -2.01
N GLU A 116 -2.73 0.34 -1.15
CA GLU A 116 -2.49 1.73 -1.53
C GLU A 116 -1.00 1.97 -1.73
N LEU A 117 -0.64 2.78 -2.73
CA LEU A 117 0.74 3.16 -3.00
C LEU A 117 1.15 4.35 -2.15
N PHE A 118 2.34 4.28 -1.56
CA PHE A 118 2.92 5.40 -0.82
C PHE A 118 4.42 5.50 -1.02
N ASP A 119 4.97 6.69 -0.76
CA ASP A 119 6.38 7.01 -0.99
C ASP A 119 7.11 7.04 0.35
N ALA A 120 7.89 5.98 0.62
CA ALA A 120 8.79 5.92 1.77
C ALA A 120 9.99 5.03 1.45
N ALA A 121 11.07 5.17 2.22
CA ALA A 121 12.22 4.28 2.13
C ALA A 121 12.01 3.06 3.04
N ALA A 122 12.24 1.86 2.51
CA ALA A 122 12.28 0.61 3.27
C ALA A 122 13.43 -0.26 2.75
N ASN A 123 14.01 -1.07 3.65
CA ASN A 123 15.10 -2.00 3.33
C ASN A 123 14.69 -3.46 3.57
N ASP A 124 13.40 -3.72 3.82
CA ASP A 124 12.91 -5.05 4.13
C ASP A 124 12.82 -5.92 2.87
N SER A 125 12.97 -7.23 3.05
CA SER A 125 12.78 -8.20 1.98
C SER A 125 11.28 -8.42 1.77
N MET A 126 10.72 -7.75 0.79
CA MET A 126 9.30 -7.82 0.43
C MET A 126 9.13 -8.25 -1.04
N PRO A 127 7.99 -8.87 -1.39
CA PRO A 127 7.66 -9.15 -2.78
C PRO A 127 7.52 -7.85 -3.59
N VAL A 128 7.65 -7.97 -4.91
CA VAL A 128 7.49 -6.86 -5.85
C VAL A 128 6.19 -7.04 -6.62
N PHE A 129 5.37 -6.00 -6.61
CA PHE A 129 4.19 -5.89 -7.48
C PHE A 129 4.55 -5.06 -8.71
N SER A 130 3.96 -5.43 -9.85
CA SER A 130 4.11 -4.68 -11.10
C SER A 130 2.79 -4.69 -11.87
N GLY A 131 2.36 -3.50 -12.33
CA GLY A 131 1.10 -3.36 -13.05
C GLY A 131 0.59 -1.91 -13.08
N PRO A 132 -0.67 -1.66 -13.47
CA PRO A 132 -1.29 -0.35 -13.35
C PRO A 132 -1.33 0.15 -11.90
N PRO A 133 -1.08 1.43 -11.62
CA PRO A 133 -1.00 1.95 -10.24
C PRO A 133 -2.25 1.69 -9.39
N GLU A 134 -3.43 1.68 -10.03
CA GLU A 134 -4.72 1.40 -9.39
C GLU A 134 -4.95 -0.07 -9.05
N ALA A 135 -4.13 -0.97 -9.57
CA ALA A 135 -4.27 -2.42 -9.37
C ALA A 135 -3.72 -2.93 -8.02
N GLY A 136 -3.16 -2.05 -7.18
CA GLY A 136 -2.56 -2.43 -5.90
C GLY A 136 -3.45 -3.30 -5.01
N PRO A 137 -4.72 -2.95 -4.73
CA PRO A 137 -5.62 -3.79 -3.94
C PRO A 137 -5.91 -5.15 -4.59
N VAL A 138 -6.01 -5.19 -5.93
CA VAL A 138 -6.24 -6.43 -6.68
C VAL A 138 -5.02 -7.34 -6.61
N LEU A 139 -3.81 -6.78 -6.82
CA LEU A 139 -2.54 -7.50 -6.70
C LEU A 139 -2.34 -8.06 -5.29
N LEU A 140 -2.64 -7.27 -4.26
CA LEU A 140 -2.54 -7.71 -2.87
C LEU A 140 -3.49 -8.87 -2.56
N ALA A 141 -4.75 -8.79 -3.00
CA ALA A 141 -5.73 -9.85 -2.81
C ALA A 141 -5.31 -11.13 -3.56
N GLN A 142 -4.84 -10.98 -4.79
CA GLN A 142 -4.42 -12.10 -5.62
C GLN A 142 -3.14 -12.75 -5.13
N MET A 143 -2.19 -11.97 -4.63
CA MET A 143 -0.97 -12.46 -3.98
C MET A 143 -1.28 -13.43 -2.84
N ARG A 144 -2.24 -13.09 -1.98
CA ARG A 144 -2.67 -13.94 -0.86
C ARG A 144 -3.24 -15.27 -1.38
N ARG A 145 -4.13 -15.22 -2.39
CA ARG A 145 -4.75 -16.41 -2.99
C ARG A 145 -3.70 -17.32 -3.65
N PHE A 146 -2.82 -16.74 -4.45
CA PHE A 146 -1.79 -17.51 -5.16
C PHE A 146 -0.77 -18.13 -4.19
N ASN A 147 -0.36 -17.42 -3.13
CA ASN A 147 0.53 -18.00 -2.12
C ASN A 147 -0.10 -19.20 -1.42
N THR A 148 -1.40 -19.16 -1.08
CA THR A 148 -2.11 -20.30 -0.50
C THR A 148 -2.14 -21.49 -1.48
N LEU A 149 -2.33 -21.24 -2.78
CA LEU A 149 -2.29 -22.31 -3.79
C LEU A 149 -0.89 -22.92 -3.97
N LEU A 150 0.18 -22.16 -3.74
CA LEU A 150 1.57 -22.60 -3.87
C LEU A 150 2.13 -23.33 -2.63
N GLU A 151 1.41 -23.29 -1.48
CA GLU A 151 1.84 -23.96 -0.25
C GLU A 151 2.22 -25.43 -0.43
N PRO A 152 1.46 -26.27 -1.21
CA PRO A 152 1.78 -27.69 -1.36
C PRO A 152 3.13 -27.96 -2.02
N ILE A 153 3.64 -27.03 -2.82
CA ILE A 153 4.95 -27.16 -3.48
C ILE A 153 6.05 -26.35 -2.78
N HIS A 154 5.74 -25.75 -1.60
CA HIS A 154 6.66 -24.98 -0.75
C HIS A 154 7.37 -23.86 -1.52
N ARG A 155 6.62 -23.11 -2.35
CA ARG A 155 7.15 -21.97 -3.11
C ARG A 155 6.48 -20.67 -2.69
N LYS A 156 7.22 -19.56 -2.83
CA LYS A 156 6.74 -18.22 -2.54
C LYS A 156 6.89 -17.33 -3.77
N ILE A 157 5.95 -16.42 -3.93
CA ILE A 157 6.00 -15.42 -4.98
C ILE A 157 6.95 -14.29 -4.55
N VAL A 158 7.96 -13.99 -5.36
CA VAL A 158 8.85 -12.85 -5.18
C VAL A 158 8.49 -11.67 -6.09
N THR A 159 7.82 -11.94 -7.23
CA THR A 159 7.26 -10.88 -8.08
C THR A 159 5.90 -11.32 -8.59
N LEU A 160 4.91 -10.43 -8.50
CA LEU A 160 3.58 -10.61 -9.07
C LEU A 160 3.31 -9.49 -10.06
N THR A 161 3.07 -9.86 -11.31
CA THR A 161 2.82 -8.91 -12.40
C THR A 161 1.40 -9.04 -12.92
N LEU A 162 0.72 -7.89 -13.03
CA LEU A 162 -0.50 -7.72 -13.81
C LEU A 162 -0.21 -6.79 -14.97
N SER A 163 -0.09 -7.34 -16.18
CA SER A 163 0.18 -6.51 -17.35
C SER A 163 -0.98 -5.54 -17.67
N GLY A 164 -0.72 -4.47 -18.41
CA GLY A 164 -1.77 -3.56 -18.89
C GLY A 164 -2.84 -4.22 -19.76
N ARG A 165 -2.60 -5.47 -20.21
CA ARG A 165 -3.59 -6.31 -20.90
C ARG A 165 -4.30 -7.29 -19.97
N HIS A 166 -4.20 -7.08 -18.65
CA HIS A 166 -4.76 -7.95 -17.61
C HIS A 166 -4.27 -9.41 -17.64
N ALA A 167 -3.02 -9.65 -18.04
CA ALA A 167 -2.40 -10.97 -17.95
C ALA A 167 -1.56 -11.07 -16.67
N TRP A 168 -1.71 -12.21 -15.98
CA TRP A 168 -1.03 -12.55 -14.74
C TRP A 168 0.27 -13.31 -15.00
N GLU A 169 1.32 -12.90 -14.31
CA GLU A 169 2.61 -13.57 -14.30
C GLU A 169 3.15 -13.57 -12.86
N LEU A 170 3.72 -14.70 -12.44
CA LEU A 170 4.34 -14.89 -11.14
C LEU A 170 5.80 -15.28 -11.31
N LYS A 171 6.69 -14.66 -10.54
CA LYS A 171 8.05 -15.14 -10.36
C LYS A 171 8.19 -15.73 -8.97
N LEU A 172 8.68 -16.96 -8.89
CA LEU A 172 8.87 -17.68 -7.64
C LEU A 172 10.29 -17.46 -7.06
N ASP A 173 10.45 -17.89 -5.82
CA ASP A 173 11.70 -17.78 -5.03
C ASP A 173 12.87 -18.58 -5.61
N ASP A 174 12.62 -19.64 -6.41
CA ASP A 174 13.63 -20.39 -7.16
C ASP A 174 13.98 -19.77 -8.52
N GLY A 175 13.34 -18.65 -8.87
CA GLY A 175 13.53 -17.92 -10.12
C GLY A 175 12.63 -18.37 -11.27
N MET A 176 11.83 -19.41 -11.10
CA MET A 176 10.86 -19.85 -12.10
C MET A 176 9.76 -18.81 -12.31
N VAL A 177 9.40 -18.58 -13.56
CA VAL A 177 8.28 -17.71 -13.93
C VAL A 177 7.10 -18.58 -14.36
N ILE A 178 5.91 -18.27 -13.82
CA ILE A 178 4.65 -18.94 -14.22
C ILE A 178 3.80 -17.90 -14.95
N GLU A 179 3.54 -18.15 -16.23
CA GLU A 179 2.66 -17.33 -17.06
C GLU A 179 1.23 -17.89 -16.99
N LEU A 180 0.35 -17.24 -16.21
CA LEU A 180 -1.05 -17.64 -16.08
C LEU A 180 -1.93 -17.03 -17.19
N GLY A 181 -1.50 -15.91 -17.79
CA GLY A 181 -2.26 -15.21 -18.81
C GLY A 181 -3.47 -14.44 -18.27
N LYS A 182 -4.39 -14.09 -19.16
CA LYS A 182 -5.61 -13.34 -18.81
C LYS A 182 -6.66 -14.27 -18.20
N ASP A 183 -7.52 -13.65 -17.39
CA ASP A 183 -8.79 -14.29 -17.03
C ASP A 183 -9.76 -14.17 -18.20
N LEU A 184 -9.90 -15.27 -18.94
CA LEU A 184 -10.85 -15.46 -20.02
C LEU A 184 -11.89 -16.52 -19.66
N SER A 185 -12.09 -16.76 -18.37
CA SER A 185 -12.93 -17.85 -17.87
C SER A 185 -14.40 -17.72 -18.24
N ARG A 186 -14.86 -16.51 -18.56
CA ARG A 186 -16.25 -16.23 -18.94
C ARG A 186 -16.37 -15.54 -20.29
N ASP A 187 -17.39 -15.89 -21.06
CA ASP A 187 -17.79 -15.16 -22.26
C ASP A 187 -18.58 -13.88 -21.92
N ARG A 188 -19.04 -13.15 -22.96
CA ARG A 188 -19.82 -11.92 -22.78
C ARG A 188 -21.19 -12.17 -22.11
N GLU A 189 -21.71 -13.38 -22.18
CA GLU A 189 -22.95 -13.82 -21.54
C GLU A 189 -22.71 -14.36 -20.12
N GLY A 190 -21.46 -14.36 -19.63
CA GLY A 190 -21.10 -14.80 -18.28
C GLY A 190 -20.94 -16.33 -18.14
N ARG A 191 -21.02 -17.11 -19.22
CA ARG A 191 -20.86 -18.56 -19.19
C ARG A 191 -19.38 -18.92 -19.07
N LYS A 192 -19.07 -19.96 -18.30
CA LYS A 192 -17.69 -20.45 -18.16
C LYS A 192 -17.20 -21.07 -19.47
N VAL A 193 -16.12 -20.54 -20.03
CA VAL A 193 -15.51 -20.97 -21.30
C VAL A 193 -14.06 -21.42 -21.17
N ASP A 194 -13.36 -20.98 -20.11
CA ASP A 194 -11.95 -21.35 -19.87
C ASP A 194 -11.67 -21.41 -18.35
N ALA A 195 -10.47 -21.82 -17.97
CA ALA A 195 -10.00 -21.84 -16.60
C ALA A 195 -9.60 -20.42 -16.14
N THR A 196 -9.90 -20.10 -14.88
CA THR A 196 -9.38 -18.88 -14.23
C THR A 196 -7.87 -18.98 -14.02
N PRO A 197 -7.17 -17.85 -13.77
CA PRO A 197 -5.75 -17.88 -13.37
C PRO A 197 -5.50 -18.77 -12.15
N GLU A 198 -6.41 -18.79 -11.16
CA GLU A 198 -6.32 -19.66 -9.99
C GLU A 198 -6.43 -21.14 -10.36
N GLU A 199 -7.37 -21.51 -11.20
CA GLU A 199 -7.55 -22.89 -11.65
C GLU A 199 -6.35 -23.38 -12.47
N ARG A 200 -5.75 -22.49 -13.26
CA ARG A 200 -4.50 -22.78 -13.99
C ARG A 200 -3.35 -23.01 -13.02
N LEU A 201 -3.19 -22.14 -12.00
CA LEU A 201 -2.16 -22.33 -10.99
C LEU A 201 -2.37 -23.61 -10.17
N GLN A 202 -3.62 -23.90 -9.81
CA GLN A 202 -3.98 -25.12 -9.08
C GLN A 202 -3.62 -26.40 -9.89
N ARG A 203 -3.88 -26.39 -11.19
CA ARG A 203 -3.46 -27.46 -12.11
C ARG A 203 -1.94 -27.59 -12.17
N PHE A 204 -1.21 -26.46 -12.24
CA PHE A 204 0.24 -26.47 -12.18
C PHE A 204 0.74 -27.13 -10.89
N VAL A 205 0.25 -26.70 -9.73
CA VAL A 205 0.65 -27.23 -8.43
C VAL A 205 0.39 -28.71 -8.30
N ALA A 206 -0.74 -29.20 -8.83
CA ALA A 206 -1.06 -30.62 -8.81
C ALA A 206 -0.12 -31.51 -9.68
N LEU A 207 0.34 -30.96 -10.80
CA LEU A 207 1.18 -31.70 -11.76
C LEU A 207 2.68 -31.52 -11.52
N TRP A 208 3.07 -30.45 -10.85
CA TRP A 208 4.47 -30.04 -10.70
C TRP A 208 5.37 -31.06 -9.98
N PRO A 209 4.96 -31.74 -8.89
CA PRO A 209 5.81 -32.69 -8.20
C PRO A 209 6.27 -33.84 -9.13
N GLU A 210 5.37 -34.41 -9.92
CA GLU A 210 5.70 -35.46 -10.87
C GLU A 210 6.50 -34.93 -12.06
N ALA A 211 6.08 -33.78 -12.61
CA ALA A 211 6.75 -33.16 -13.73
C ALA A 211 8.20 -32.76 -13.38
N SER A 212 8.44 -32.19 -12.23
CA SER A 212 9.77 -31.77 -11.78
C SER A 212 10.74 -32.94 -11.62
N GLN A 213 10.26 -34.09 -11.12
CA GLN A 213 11.06 -35.31 -11.03
C GLN A 213 11.46 -35.83 -12.40
N LYS A 214 10.52 -35.87 -13.36
CA LYS A 214 10.80 -36.36 -14.74
C LYS A 214 11.73 -35.41 -15.50
N ILE A 215 11.61 -34.10 -15.27
CA ILE A 215 12.43 -33.09 -15.94
C ILE A 215 13.88 -33.11 -15.44
N GLY A 216 14.11 -33.27 -14.15
CA GLY A 216 15.43 -33.38 -13.52
C GLY A 216 16.36 -32.18 -13.71
N ARG A 217 15.88 -31.06 -14.26
CA ARG A 217 16.63 -29.83 -14.54
C ARG A 217 15.81 -28.58 -14.15
N PRO A 218 16.48 -27.43 -13.83
CA PRO A 218 15.78 -26.20 -13.53
C PRO A 218 14.93 -25.71 -14.70
N VAL A 219 13.69 -25.31 -14.39
CA VAL A 219 12.74 -24.73 -15.34
C VAL A 219 12.78 -23.20 -15.17
N ALA A 220 12.92 -22.47 -16.29
CA ALA A 220 12.87 -21.01 -16.28
C ALA A 220 11.45 -20.47 -16.37
N VAL A 221 10.62 -21.08 -17.23
CA VAL A 221 9.25 -20.62 -17.45
C VAL A 221 8.31 -21.81 -17.55
N ALA A 222 7.14 -21.71 -16.90
CA ALA A 222 5.99 -22.59 -17.06
C ALA A 222 4.83 -21.77 -17.62
N ASP A 223 4.45 -22.02 -18.87
CA ASP A 223 3.34 -21.35 -19.55
C ASP A 223 2.04 -22.15 -19.37
N MET A 224 1.13 -21.59 -18.58
CA MET A 224 -0.15 -22.20 -18.20
C MET A 224 -1.34 -21.74 -19.06
N ARG A 225 -1.11 -21.00 -20.13
CA ARG A 225 -2.17 -20.44 -20.98
C ARG A 225 -2.89 -21.51 -21.83
N TYR A 226 -2.35 -22.71 -21.91
CA TYR A 226 -2.97 -23.82 -22.62
C TYR A 226 -4.09 -24.48 -21.79
N GLN A 227 -5.17 -24.90 -22.47
CA GLN A 227 -6.35 -25.48 -21.82
C GLN A 227 -6.10 -26.82 -21.15
N SER A 228 -5.28 -27.72 -21.78
CA SER A 228 -5.12 -29.10 -21.36
C SER A 228 -3.74 -29.47 -20.80
N GLY A 229 -2.86 -28.47 -20.60
CA GLY A 229 -1.51 -28.73 -20.11
C GLY A 229 -0.74 -27.45 -19.86
N PHE A 230 0.58 -27.55 -19.85
CA PHE A 230 1.48 -26.41 -19.79
C PHE A 230 2.73 -26.68 -20.62
N ALA A 231 3.31 -25.62 -21.18
CA ALA A 231 4.60 -25.68 -21.83
C ALA A 231 5.69 -25.23 -20.85
N ILE A 232 6.88 -25.83 -20.96
CA ILE A 232 8.02 -25.44 -20.13
C ILE A 232 9.19 -24.99 -20.99
N ARG A 233 9.91 -23.99 -20.49
CA ARG A 233 11.21 -23.56 -21.01
C ARG A 233 12.26 -23.78 -19.94
N MET A 234 13.32 -24.51 -20.29
CA MET A 234 14.43 -24.79 -19.38
C MET A 234 15.26 -23.52 -19.12
N ALA A 235 15.87 -23.46 -17.94
CA ALA A 235 16.89 -22.45 -17.68
C ALA A 235 18.15 -22.78 -18.48
N ASP A 236 18.69 -21.76 -19.20
CA ASP A 236 19.95 -21.88 -19.91
C ASP A 236 21.10 -22.09 -18.91
N SER A 237 21.96 -23.09 -19.18
CA SER A 237 23.11 -23.40 -18.34
C SER A 237 24.15 -22.28 -18.23
N ALA A 238 24.05 -21.25 -19.06
CA ALA A 238 24.97 -20.12 -19.12
C ALA A 238 24.82 -19.09 -17.97
N GLN A 239 23.67 -19.01 -17.31
CA GLN A 239 23.44 -18.01 -16.26
C GLN A 239 24.04 -18.34 -14.89
N ARG A 240 24.59 -19.53 -14.68
CA ARG A 240 25.24 -19.93 -13.42
C ARG A 240 26.68 -19.44 -13.22
N LYS A 241 27.36 -18.92 -14.25
CA LYS A 241 28.79 -18.49 -14.15
C LYS A 241 29.03 -17.04 -13.73
N GLY A 242 27.99 -16.29 -13.40
CA GLY A 242 28.10 -14.85 -13.08
C GLY A 242 27.91 -14.47 -11.60
N LYS A 243 27.89 -15.46 -10.66
CA LYS A 243 27.82 -15.20 -9.21
C LYS A 243 28.81 -16.10 -8.46
N GLN A 244 30.07 -15.84 -8.63
CA GLN A 244 31.14 -16.18 -7.66
C GLN A 244 31.88 -14.90 -7.31
#